data_53c4a2cf70bfacd83430d9b54f24adbb
#
_entry.id   53c4a2cf70bfacd83430d9b54f24adbb
#
_cell.length_a   1.000
_cell.length_b   1.000
_cell.length_c   1.000
_cell.angle_alpha   90.00
_cell.angle_beta   90.00
_cell.angle_gamma   90.00
#
_symmetry.space_group_name_H-M   'P 1'
#
loop_
_entity.id
_entity.type
_entity.pdbx_description
1 polymer ?
#
loop_
_entity_poly.entity_id
_entity_poly.type
_entity_poly.pdbx_seq_one_letter_code
_entity_poly.pdbx_strand_id
1 'polypeptide(L)'
;QDALEKLDVQTRVMSAMDIPQLAEPFIRRRAVRHLEKDRVVIFAAGTGNPYFTTDSAAALRALEIKADIILKATKVDGVYSADPMLNPAATRFDCITYQEVLERQLKVMDASAISLCMDNNLPIIVFNMRQPGNIRRVVAGENVGTKVCLDK
;
A
#
# COMPACT_ATOMS: atom_id res chain seq x y z
N GLN A 1 -12.72 5.49 -10.80
CA GLN A 1 -12.37 5.81 -12.19
C GLN A 1 -12.97 7.14 -12.61
N ASP A 2 -14.28 7.26 -12.65
CA ASP A 2 -15.01 8.49 -13.10
C ASP A 2 -14.52 9.78 -12.44
N ALA A 3 -14.21 9.73 -11.12
CA ALA A 3 -13.74 10.91 -10.39
C ALA A 3 -12.38 11.41 -10.89
N LEU A 4 -11.49 10.50 -11.26
CA LEU A 4 -10.17 10.84 -11.81
C LEU A 4 -10.28 11.27 -13.27
N GLU A 5 -11.11 10.59 -14.05
CA GLU A 5 -11.32 10.92 -15.47
C GLU A 5 -12.01 12.29 -15.65
N LYS A 6 -12.87 12.72 -14.72
CA LYS A 6 -13.40 14.10 -14.67
C LYS A 6 -12.33 15.17 -14.43
N LEU A 7 -11.16 14.77 -13.95
CA LEU A 7 -9.99 15.62 -13.76
C LEU A 7 -8.93 15.41 -14.86
N ASP A 8 -9.31 14.84 -16.00
CA ASP A 8 -8.44 14.50 -17.13
C ASP A 8 -7.32 13.50 -16.79
N VAL A 9 -7.46 12.76 -15.69
CA VAL A 9 -6.50 11.70 -15.30
C VAL A 9 -6.95 10.37 -15.91
N GLN A 10 -6.23 9.90 -16.92
CA GLN A 10 -6.52 8.60 -17.53
C GLN A 10 -6.40 7.46 -16.53
N THR A 11 -7.47 6.71 -16.33
CA THR A 11 -7.55 5.67 -15.30
C THR A 11 -8.07 4.36 -15.88
N ARG A 12 -7.56 3.23 -15.36
CA ARG A 12 -8.06 1.88 -15.69
C ARG A 12 -8.36 1.11 -14.41
N VAL A 13 -9.45 0.35 -14.44
CA VAL A 13 -9.81 -0.60 -13.37
C VAL A 13 -9.53 -2.01 -13.86
N MET A 14 -8.73 -2.75 -13.11
CA MET A 14 -8.41 -4.14 -13.41
C MET A 14 -8.82 -5.02 -12.23
N SER A 15 -9.61 -6.06 -12.49
CA SER A 15 -10.17 -6.94 -11.47
C SER A 15 -9.44 -8.28 -11.41
N ALA A 16 -9.18 -8.76 -10.18
CA ALA A 16 -8.69 -10.12 -9.94
C ALA A 16 -9.76 -11.19 -10.15
N MET A 17 -11.03 -10.80 -10.12
CA MET A 17 -12.17 -11.64 -10.48
C MET A 17 -12.65 -11.28 -11.89
N ASP A 18 -13.03 -12.29 -12.66
CA ASP A 18 -13.48 -12.07 -14.04
C ASP A 18 -14.90 -11.49 -14.07
N ILE A 19 -15.00 -10.19 -14.33
CA ILE A 19 -16.25 -9.43 -14.43
C ILE A 19 -16.13 -8.47 -15.64
N PRO A 20 -16.11 -9.00 -16.87
CA PRO A 20 -15.78 -8.23 -18.07
C PRO A 20 -16.73 -7.08 -18.36
N GLN A 21 -17.95 -7.11 -17.80
CA GLN A 21 -18.94 -6.02 -17.94
C GLN A 21 -18.59 -4.76 -17.12
N LEU A 22 -17.70 -4.88 -16.11
CA LEU A 22 -17.39 -3.81 -15.17
C LEU A 22 -15.93 -3.37 -15.19
N ALA A 23 -14.98 -4.31 -15.42
CA ALA A 23 -13.56 -4.04 -15.32
C ALA A 23 -12.74 -4.95 -16.24
N GLU A 24 -11.56 -4.51 -16.63
CA GLU A 24 -10.61 -5.36 -17.33
C GLU A 24 -10.14 -6.51 -16.42
N PRO A 25 -9.98 -7.74 -16.93
CA PRO A 25 -9.33 -8.80 -16.14
C PRO A 25 -7.87 -8.42 -15.86
N PHE A 26 -7.42 -8.69 -14.61
CA PHE A 26 -6.04 -8.42 -14.24
C PHE A 26 -5.08 -9.32 -15.02
N ILE A 27 -4.27 -8.72 -15.85
CA ILE A 27 -3.13 -9.34 -16.51
C ILE A 27 -1.92 -8.45 -16.28
N ARG A 28 -0.89 -8.96 -15.58
CA ARG A 28 0.31 -8.21 -15.19
C ARG A 28 0.87 -7.35 -16.33
N ARG A 29 1.07 -7.91 -17.51
CA ARG A 29 1.65 -7.19 -18.66
C ARG A 29 0.76 -6.03 -19.13
N ARG A 30 -0.56 -6.15 -19.02
CA ARG A 30 -1.48 -5.06 -19.34
C ARG A 30 -1.41 -3.95 -18.29
N ALA A 31 -1.35 -4.32 -17.00
CA ALA A 31 -1.20 -3.35 -15.91
C ALA A 31 0.09 -2.52 -16.10
N VAL A 32 1.22 -3.19 -16.32
CA VAL A 32 2.50 -2.50 -16.61
C VAL A 32 2.38 -1.60 -17.84
N ARG A 33 1.73 -2.08 -18.92
CA ARG A 33 1.54 -1.26 -20.13
C ARG A 33 0.64 -0.03 -19.89
N HIS A 34 -0.31 -0.10 -18.97
CA HIS A 34 -1.08 1.06 -18.59
C HIS A 34 -0.23 2.08 -17.82
N LEU A 35 0.59 1.62 -16.88
CA LEU A 35 1.51 2.47 -16.11
C LEU A 35 2.56 3.14 -17.02
N GLU A 36 3.13 2.41 -17.98
CA GLU A 36 4.05 2.95 -19.01
C GLU A 36 3.42 4.06 -19.88
N LYS A 37 2.10 4.16 -19.90
CA LYS A 37 1.34 5.21 -20.59
C LYS A 37 0.84 6.29 -19.64
N ASP A 38 1.47 6.45 -18.48
CA ASP A 38 1.12 7.43 -17.44
C ASP A 38 -0.35 7.35 -16.99
N ARG A 39 -0.92 6.14 -16.96
CA ARG A 39 -2.28 5.90 -16.48
C ARG A 39 -2.29 5.49 -15.02
N VAL A 40 -3.28 5.94 -14.29
CA VAL A 40 -3.59 5.39 -12.98
C VAL A 40 -4.27 4.03 -13.16
N VAL A 41 -3.81 3.01 -12.43
CA VAL A 41 -4.42 1.68 -12.44
C VAL A 41 -5.01 1.39 -11.06
N ILE A 42 -6.31 1.07 -11.04
CA ILE A 42 -7.04 0.66 -9.84
C ILE A 42 -7.15 -0.87 -9.86
N PHE A 43 -6.55 -1.53 -8.88
CA PHE A 43 -6.69 -2.97 -8.72
C PHE A 43 -7.88 -3.30 -7.83
N ALA A 44 -8.86 -3.99 -8.39
CA ALA A 44 -10.10 -4.38 -7.72
C ALA A 44 -10.11 -5.88 -7.38
N ALA A 45 -10.99 -6.27 -6.45
CA ALA A 45 -11.23 -7.64 -6.02
C ALA A 45 -10.02 -8.33 -5.33
N GLY A 46 -9.08 -7.55 -4.80
CA GLY A 46 -7.97 -8.07 -3.99
C GLY A 46 -7.08 -9.05 -4.76
N THR A 47 -6.88 -10.26 -4.19
CA THR A 47 -6.17 -11.36 -4.86
C THR A 47 -7.09 -12.22 -5.73
N GLY A 48 -8.40 -12.11 -5.57
CA GLY A 48 -9.38 -13.05 -6.13
C GLY A 48 -9.47 -14.38 -5.37
N ASN A 49 -8.73 -14.55 -4.28
CA ASN A 49 -8.69 -15.77 -3.48
C ASN A 49 -9.18 -15.53 -2.05
N PRO A 50 -9.93 -16.46 -1.44
CA PRO A 50 -10.31 -16.39 -0.04
C PRO A 50 -9.08 -16.44 0.86
N TYR A 51 -9.26 -16.05 2.13
CA TYR A 51 -8.22 -16.02 3.18
C TYR A 51 -7.08 -15.00 3.00
N PHE A 52 -7.01 -14.28 1.88
CA PHE A 52 -6.08 -13.18 1.69
C PHE A 52 -6.75 -11.84 1.95
N THR A 53 -6.04 -10.95 2.62
CA THR A 53 -6.53 -9.60 2.90
C THR A 53 -6.19 -8.63 1.77
N THR A 54 -6.68 -7.40 1.91
CA THR A 54 -6.29 -6.28 1.03
C THR A 54 -4.80 -5.96 1.17
N ASP A 55 -4.20 -6.18 2.34
CA ASP A 55 -2.77 -5.95 2.57
C ASP A 55 -1.92 -6.94 1.75
N SER A 56 -2.26 -8.23 1.77
CA SER A 56 -1.62 -9.25 0.94
C SER A 56 -1.79 -8.93 -0.55
N ALA A 57 -2.98 -8.48 -0.95
CA ALA A 57 -3.23 -8.08 -2.33
C ALA A 57 -2.37 -6.87 -2.73
N ALA A 58 -2.24 -5.87 -1.88
CA ALA A 58 -1.40 -4.69 -2.15
C ALA A 58 0.07 -5.07 -2.34
N ALA A 59 0.62 -5.92 -1.45
CA ALA A 59 1.98 -6.42 -1.57
C ALA A 59 2.19 -7.20 -2.89
N LEU A 60 1.29 -8.12 -3.21
CA LEU A 60 1.34 -8.91 -4.44
C LEU A 60 1.32 -8.02 -5.69
N ARG A 61 0.33 -7.11 -5.79
CA ARG A 61 0.19 -6.21 -6.94
C ARG A 61 1.38 -5.29 -7.09
N ALA A 62 1.90 -4.73 -5.99
CA ALA A 62 3.08 -3.87 -6.02
C ALA A 62 4.30 -4.60 -6.61
N LEU A 63 4.54 -5.86 -6.20
CA LEU A 63 5.63 -6.68 -6.75
C LEU A 63 5.42 -7.02 -8.24
N GLU A 64 4.21 -7.40 -8.63
CA GLU A 64 3.88 -7.76 -10.00
C GLU A 64 4.13 -6.61 -10.98
N ILE A 65 3.82 -5.37 -10.57
CA ILE A 65 4.03 -4.16 -11.39
C ILE A 65 5.41 -3.53 -11.17
N LYS A 66 6.23 -4.08 -10.28
CA LYS A 66 7.54 -3.53 -9.87
C LYS A 66 7.43 -2.12 -9.31
N ALA A 67 6.50 -1.91 -8.40
CA ALA A 67 6.39 -0.64 -7.68
C ALA A 67 7.61 -0.41 -6.80
N ASP A 68 8.03 0.83 -6.68
CA ASP A 68 9.18 1.23 -5.84
C ASP A 68 8.83 1.23 -4.36
N ILE A 69 7.55 1.40 -4.02
CA ILE A 69 7.08 1.57 -2.64
C ILE A 69 5.58 1.29 -2.51
N ILE A 70 5.16 0.85 -1.32
CA ILE A 70 3.75 0.81 -0.92
C ILE A 70 3.45 1.99 0.00
N LEU A 71 2.43 2.76 -0.34
CA LEU A 71 1.90 3.84 0.49
C LEU A 71 0.62 3.37 1.18
N LYS A 72 0.71 2.99 2.46
CA LYS A 72 -0.45 2.55 3.24
C LYS A 72 -1.15 3.76 3.88
N ALA A 73 -2.20 4.21 3.23
CA ALA A 73 -3.06 5.29 3.70
C ALA A 73 -4.02 4.80 4.79
N THR A 74 -3.90 5.33 6.00
CA THR A 74 -4.63 4.89 7.18
C THR A 74 -5.31 6.06 7.92
N LYS A 75 -5.92 5.76 9.06
CA LYS A 75 -6.49 6.77 9.98
C LYS A 75 -5.49 7.22 11.04
N VAL A 76 -4.36 6.50 11.18
CA VAL A 76 -3.29 6.79 12.14
C VAL A 76 -2.08 7.36 11.42
N ASP A 77 -1.27 8.14 12.10
CA ASP A 77 -0.17 8.91 11.54
C ASP A 77 1.14 8.14 11.42
N GLY A 78 1.13 6.85 11.74
CA GLY A 78 2.29 5.96 11.59
C GLY A 78 2.18 4.71 12.43
N VAL A 79 3.31 4.05 12.63
CA VAL A 79 3.46 2.85 13.47
C VAL A 79 3.98 3.27 14.84
N TYR A 80 3.35 2.76 15.89
CA TYR A 80 3.67 3.07 17.29
C TYR A 80 4.24 1.85 18.02
N SER A 81 5.01 2.11 19.07
CA SER A 81 5.58 1.08 19.95
C SER A 81 4.53 0.24 20.69
N ALA A 82 3.33 0.79 20.86
CA ALA A 82 2.12 0.15 21.40
C ALA A 82 0.89 0.89 20.85
N ASP A 83 -0.31 0.40 21.14
CA ASP A 83 -1.54 1.11 20.77
C ASP A 83 -1.63 2.46 21.55
N PRO A 84 -1.57 3.61 20.86
CA PRO A 84 -1.59 4.92 21.54
C PRO A 84 -2.91 5.21 22.23
N MET A 85 -3.98 4.52 21.89
CA MET A 85 -5.30 4.65 22.57
C MET A 85 -5.31 3.95 23.92
N LEU A 86 -4.47 2.92 24.09
CA LEU A 86 -4.35 2.13 25.33
C LEU A 86 -3.15 2.54 26.17
N ASN A 87 -2.09 3.03 25.52
CA ASN A 87 -0.86 3.44 26.17
C ASN A 87 -0.44 4.85 25.74
N PRO A 88 -0.72 5.89 26.54
CA PRO A 88 -0.32 7.26 26.23
C PRO A 88 1.18 7.51 26.10
N ALA A 89 2.02 6.57 26.61
CA ALA A 89 3.48 6.62 26.48
C ALA A 89 3.99 5.97 25.17
N ALA A 90 3.09 5.49 24.31
CA ALA A 90 3.46 4.92 23.03
C ALA A 90 4.13 5.98 22.14
N THR A 91 5.30 5.66 21.61
CA THR A 91 6.06 6.54 20.71
C THR A 91 5.92 6.07 19.27
N ARG A 92 5.75 7.02 18.35
CA ARG A 92 5.73 6.74 16.92
C ARG A 92 7.16 6.49 16.43
N PHE A 93 7.30 5.52 15.53
CA PHE A 93 8.55 5.30 14.79
C PHE A 93 8.59 6.19 13.55
N ASP A 94 9.72 6.80 13.27
CA ASP A 94 9.97 7.43 11.96
C ASP A 94 10.39 6.36 10.95
N CYS A 95 11.22 5.41 11.38
CA CYS A 95 11.60 4.23 10.61
C CYS A 95 11.63 2.99 11.53
N ILE A 96 11.23 1.85 11.00
CA ILE A 96 11.24 0.56 11.68
C ILE A 96 11.57 -0.55 10.68
N THR A 97 12.26 -1.62 11.11
CA THR A 97 12.55 -2.74 10.23
C THR A 97 11.38 -3.72 10.15
N TYR A 98 11.29 -4.48 9.05
CA TYR A 98 10.29 -5.55 8.92
C TYR A 98 10.41 -6.57 10.04
N GLN A 99 11.64 -6.91 10.43
CA GLN A 99 11.92 -7.85 11.51
C GLN A 99 11.34 -7.33 12.84
N GLU A 100 11.61 -6.07 13.20
CA GLU A 100 11.05 -5.45 14.40
C GLU A 100 9.51 -5.44 14.40
N VAL A 101 8.89 -5.21 13.22
CA VAL A 101 7.42 -5.26 13.07
C VAL A 101 6.89 -6.66 13.38
N LEU A 102 7.53 -7.70 12.85
CA LEU A 102 7.14 -9.10 13.06
C LEU A 102 7.39 -9.55 14.51
N GLU A 103 8.58 -9.28 15.06
CA GLU A 103 8.95 -9.66 16.42
C GLU A 103 8.06 -9.00 17.49
N ARG A 104 7.74 -7.73 17.30
CA ARG A 104 6.87 -6.98 18.21
C ARG A 104 5.39 -7.13 17.92
N GLN A 105 5.03 -7.90 16.87
CA GLN A 105 3.65 -8.12 16.43
C GLN A 105 2.88 -6.79 16.22
N LEU A 106 3.55 -5.79 15.67
CA LEU A 106 2.94 -4.49 15.42
C LEU A 106 1.93 -4.58 14.27
N LYS A 107 0.75 -4.00 14.46
CA LYS A 107 -0.35 -4.04 13.49
C LYS A 107 -0.14 -3.05 12.34
N VAL A 108 0.88 -3.28 11.52
CA VAL A 108 1.16 -2.49 10.31
C VAL A 108 0.34 -3.03 9.14
N MET A 109 0.57 -4.28 8.81
CA MET A 109 -0.12 -5.11 7.81
C MET A 109 -0.16 -6.54 8.34
N ASP A 110 -0.87 -7.44 7.63
CA ASP A 110 -0.77 -8.87 8.01
C ASP A 110 0.66 -9.40 7.84
N ALA A 111 1.01 -10.39 8.65
CA ALA A 111 2.35 -10.98 8.66
C ALA A 111 2.77 -11.51 7.28
N SER A 112 1.83 -12.09 6.51
CA SER A 112 2.09 -12.56 5.14
C SER A 112 2.48 -11.42 4.19
N ALA A 113 1.82 -10.26 4.29
CA ALA A 113 2.15 -9.10 3.49
C ALA A 113 3.50 -8.49 3.89
N ILE A 114 3.78 -8.40 5.19
CA ILE A 114 5.08 -7.93 5.73
C ILE A 114 6.21 -8.85 5.26
N SER A 115 6.06 -10.18 5.39
CA SER A 115 7.08 -11.13 4.93
C SER A 115 7.33 -11.02 3.42
N LEU A 116 6.26 -10.91 2.63
CA LEU A 116 6.37 -10.75 1.18
C LEU A 116 7.13 -9.48 0.78
N CYS A 117 6.86 -8.37 1.46
CA CYS A 117 7.57 -7.10 1.24
C CYS A 117 9.05 -7.20 1.69
N MET A 118 9.32 -7.85 2.83
CA MET A 118 10.66 -8.06 3.36
C MET A 118 11.52 -8.88 2.39
N ASP A 119 11.02 -10.02 1.93
CA ASP A 119 11.74 -10.93 1.02
C ASP A 119 12.09 -10.28 -0.33
N ASN A 120 11.35 -9.25 -0.72
CA ASN A 120 11.53 -8.54 -1.99
C ASN A 120 12.05 -7.11 -1.83
N ASN A 121 12.44 -6.69 -0.65
CA ASN A 121 12.95 -5.34 -0.36
C ASN A 121 11.98 -4.22 -0.78
N LEU A 122 10.68 -4.44 -0.68
CA LEU A 122 9.67 -3.46 -1.07
C LEU A 122 9.28 -2.59 0.12
N PRO A 123 9.73 -1.34 0.22
CA PRO A 123 9.46 -0.49 1.38
C PRO A 123 7.97 -0.11 1.49
N ILE A 124 7.54 0.14 2.72
CA ILE A 124 6.18 0.55 3.04
C ILE A 124 6.23 1.86 3.81
N ILE A 125 5.39 2.83 3.46
CA ILE A 125 5.15 4.02 4.29
C ILE A 125 3.72 3.97 4.81
N VAL A 126 3.57 4.03 6.13
CA VAL A 126 2.26 4.10 6.82
C VAL A 126 2.02 5.54 7.22
N PHE A 127 0.92 6.13 6.76
CA PHE A 127 0.63 7.55 7.01
C PHE A 127 -0.86 7.84 7.18
N ASN A 128 -1.17 9.00 7.78
CA ASN A 128 -2.55 9.45 8.00
C ASN A 128 -3.10 10.14 6.75
N MET A 129 -4.05 9.49 6.07
CA MET A 129 -4.73 10.06 4.89
C MET A 129 -5.78 11.13 5.24
N ARG A 130 -6.23 11.20 6.50
CA ARG A 130 -7.24 12.18 6.93
C ARG A 130 -6.66 13.59 7.12
N GLN A 131 -5.36 13.68 7.31
CA GLN A 131 -4.70 14.98 7.41
C GLN A 131 -4.57 15.59 6.01
N PRO A 132 -5.15 16.77 5.77
CA PRO A 132 -5.09 17.42 4.47
C PRO A 132 -3.66 17.60 3.96
N GLY A 133 -3.43 17.28 2.70
CA GLY A 133 -2.14 17.43 2.04
C GLY A 133 -1.17 16.24 2.23
N ASN A 134 -1.38 15.34 3.19
CA ASN A 134 -0.43 14.24 3.43
C ASN A 134 -0.23 13.30 2.24
N ILE A 135 -1.27 13.03 1.45
CA ILE A 135 -1.14 12.21 0.22
C ILE A 135 -0.16 12.88 -0.74
N ARG A 136 -0.28 14.19 -0.96
CA ARG A 136 0.64 14.93 -1.82
C ARG A 136 2.06 14.93 -1.26
N ARG A 137 2.21 15.16 0.04
CA ARG A 137 3.50 15.24 0.71
C ARG A 137 4.26 13.92 0.65
N VAL A 138 3.60 12.79 0.93
CA VAL A 138 4.24 11.47 0.89
C VAL A 138 4.64 11.09 -0.54
N VAL A 139 3.82 11.41 -1.54
CA VAL A 139 4.16 11.18 -2.96
C VAL A 139 5.32 12.08 -3.41
N ALA A 140 5.43 13.29 -2.85
CA ALA A 140 6.56 14.19 -3.09
C ALA A 140 7.87 13.77 -2.37
N GLY A 141 7.84 12.67 -1.60
CA GLY A 141 9.01 12.14 -0.89
C GLY A 141 9.27 12.82 0.47
N GLU A 142 8.32 13.62 0.98
CA GLU A 142 8.46 14.17 2.32
C GLU A 142 8.34 13.08 3.39
N ASN A 143 9.05 13.26 4.50
CA ASN A 143 8.98 12.32 5.63
C ASN A 143 7.63 12.48 6.37
N VAL A 144 6.65 11.72 5.92
CA VAL A 144 5.30 11.67 6.49
C VAL A 144 5.01 10.26 6.97
N GLY A 145 4.71 10.12 8.25
CA GLY A 145 4.34 8.81 8.82
C GLY A 145 5.54 7.96 9.25
N THR A 146 5.46 6.65 9.08
CA THR A 146 6.51 5.68 9.43
C THR A 146 6.93 4.90 8.21
N LYS A 147 8.23 4.82 7.95
CA LYS A 147 8.81 3.97 6.92
C LYS A 147 9.16 2.59 7.49
N VAL A 148 8.73 1.52 6.82
CA VAL A 148 9.11 0.13 7.09
C VAL A 148 10.03 -0.35 5.97
N CYS A 149 11.24 -0.82 6.31
CA CYS A 149 12.27 -1.23 5.36
C CYS A 149 13.23 -2.25 5.98
N LEU A 150 14.23 -2.74 5.26
CA LEU A 150 15.22 -3.69 5.79
C LEU A 150 16.12 -3.05 6.84
N ASP A 151 16.67 -1.89 6.53
CA ASP A 151 17.64 -1.17 7.37
C ASP A 151 17.12 0.23 7.72
N LYS A 152 17.50 0.74 8.88
CA LYS A 152 17.12 2.07 9.38
C LYS A 152 18.00 3.16 8.80
#